data_978b7ac119e558ee6758411086d57e62
#
_entry.id   978b7ac119e558ee6758411086d57e62
#
_cell.length_a   1.000
_cell.length_b   1.000
_cell.length_c   1.000
_cell.angle_alpha   90.00
_cell.angle_beta   90.00
_cell.angle_gamma   90.00
#
_symmetry.space_group_name_H-M   'P 1'
#
loop_
_entity.id
_entity.type
_entity.pdbx_description
1 polymer ?
#
loop_
_entity_poly.entity_id
_entity_poly.type
_entity_poly.pdbx_seq_one_letter_code
_entity_poly.pdbx_strand_id
1 'polypeptide(L)'
;EGTPLPRSIIEFCYKKDELGDPLVSEEHITAFNWATHQEIDDIIAMTLRINDFLTGLFAGAQIKLVDFKVEYGRLYEGEMVRTVLADEISPDSCRLWDMATGEKLDKDRFRRDLGGVTEAYAEVARRLGIIKEAGGAEILSFSQDRPEE
;
A
#
# COMPACT_ATOMS: atom_id res chain seq x y z
N GLU A 1 -14.83 1.16 -12.87
CA GLU A 1 -13.68 1.60 -12.08
C GLU A 1 -14.12 2.73 -11.15
N GLY A 2 -13.69 2.70 -9.88
CA GLY A 2 -14.05 3.72 -8.88
C GLY A 2 -15.47 3.66 -8.32
N THR A 3 -16.29 2.71 -8.71
CA THR A 3 -17.61 2.47 -8.11
C THR A 3 -17.41 1.95 -6.68
N PRO A 4 -18.03 2.58 -5.66
CA PRO A 4 -17.96 2.07 -4.29
C PRO A 4 -18.51 0.65 -4.19
N LEU A 5 -17.77 -0.22 -3.54
CA LEU A 5 -18.21 -1.57 -3.23
C LEU A 5 -19.03 -1.57 -1.94
N PRO A 6 -19.99 -2.52 -1.77
CA PRO A 6 -20.79 -2.64 -0.54
C PRO A 6 -19.95 -2.92 0.71
N ARG A 7 -18.77 -3.48 0.53
CA ARG A 7 -17.79 -3.79 1.57
C ARG A 7 -16.38 -3.87 0.95
N SER A 8 -15.35 -3.77 1.77
CA SER A 8 -13.98 -4.03 1.35
C SER A 8 -13.83 -5.49 0.90
N ILE A 9 -13.10 -5.71 -0.19
CA ILE A 9 -12.75 -7.03 -0.73
C ILE A 9 -11.26 -7.21 -0.55
N ILE A 10 -10.84 -8.38 -0.05
CA ILE A 10 -9.46 -8.80 0.06
C ILE A 10 -9.23 -9.89 -0.98
N GLU A 11 -8.17 -9.75 -1.74
CA GLU A 11 -7.70 -10.72 -2.71
C GLU A 11 -6.27 -11.11 -2.36
N PHE A 12 -5.94 -12.39 -2.53
CA PHE A 12 -4.60 -12.91 -2.32
C PHE A 12 -3.92 -13.14 -3.65
N CYS A 13 -2.65 -12.73 -3.74
CA CYS A 13 -1.78 -13.04 -4.86
C CYS A 13 -0.59 -13.87 -4.37
N TYR A 14 -0.21 -14.88 -5.15
CA TYR A 14 1.04 -15.57 -4.93
C TYR A 14 2.19 -14.73 -5.49
N LYS A 15 3.06 -14.23 -4.60
CA LYS A 15 4.18 -13.38 -5.02
C LYS A 15 5.21 -14.21 -5.78
N LYS A 16 5.10 -14.18 -7.08
CA LYS A 16 6.04 -14.81 -8.00
C LYS A 16 6.05 -14.10 -9.34
N ASP A 17 7.04 -13.24 -9.54
CA ASP A 17 7.18 -12.37 -10.72
C ASP A 17 7.11 -13.16 -12.03
N GLU A 18 7.74 -14.35 -12.09
CA GLU A 18 7.73 -15.22 -13.27
C GLU A 18 6.32 -15.67 -13.70
N LEU A 19 5.37 -15.67 -12.77
CA LEU A 19 3.97 -16.04 -12.98
C LEU A 19 3.04 -14.82 -13.05
N GLY A 20 3.57 -13.61 -12.90
CA GLY A 20 2.79 -12.37 -12.89
C GLY A 20 1.90 -12.22 -11.64
N ASP A 21 2.35 -12.72 -10.49
CA ASP A 21 1.65 -12.62 -9.20
C ASP A 21 0.17 -13.07 -9.29
N PRO A 22 -0.11 -14.32 -9.65
CA PRO A 22 -1.47 -14.77 -9.91
C PRO A 22 -2.35 -14.71 -8.65
N LEU A 23 -3.62 -14.40 -8.86
CA LEU A 23 -4.64 -14.52 -7.83
C LEU A 23 -4.77 -15.98 -7.36
N VAL A 24 -4.88 -16.16 -6.06
CA VAL A 24 -5.04 -17.47 -5.40
C VAL A 24 -6.15 -17.40 -4.36
N SER A 25 -6.81 -18.53 -4.12
CA SER A 25 -7.76 -18.64 -3.02
C SER A 25 -7.08 -19.09 -1.72
N GLU A 26 -7.77 -18.94 -0.60
CA GLU A 26 -7.30 -19.43 0.71
C GLU A 26 -7.06 -20.94 0.70
N GLU A 27 -7.85 -21.69 -0.07
CA GLU A 27 -7.67 -23.14 -0.24
C GLU A 27 -6.34 -23.46 -0.95
N HIS A 28 -5.94 -22.66 -1.96
CA HIS A 28 -4.63 -22.83 -2.58
C HIS A 28 -3.50 -22.56 -1.56
N ILE A 29 -3.63 -21.48 -0.79
CA ILE A 29 -2.60 -21.08 0.19
C ILE A 29 -2.40 -22.19 1.22
N THR A 30 -3.46 -22.74 1.75
CA THR A 30 -3.41 -23.79 2.78
C THR A 30 -3.04 -25.15 2.22
N ALA A 31 -3.57 -25.53 1.05
CA ALA A 31 -3.26 -26.81 0.41
C ALA A 31 -1.78 -26.94 0.03
N PHE A 32 -1.14 -25.84 -0.38
CA PHE A 32 0.28 -25.79 -0.69
C PHE A 32 1.16 -25.45 0.51
N ASN A 33 0.59 -25.29 1.71
CA ASN A 33 1.30 -24.95 2.94
C ASN A 33 2.11 -23.63 2.84
N TRP A 34 1.63 -22.66 2.06
CA TRP A 34 2.26 -21.34 1.98
C TRP A 34 2.00 -20.52 3.24
N ALA A 35 0.79 -20.64 3.79
CA ALA A 35 0.42 -20.11 5.10
C ALA A 35 -0.62 -21.01 5.79
N THR A 36 -0.67 -20.93 7.11
CA THR A 36 -1.69 -21.57 7.93
C THR A 36 -3.00 -20.76 7.91
N HIS A 37 -4.12 -21.39 8.28
CA HIS A 37 -5.39 -20.68 8.45
C HIS A 37 -5.26 -19.50 9.43
N GLN A 38 -4.52 -19.69 10.55
CA GLN A 38 -4.32 -18.64 11.54
C GLN A 38 -3.55 -17.44 10.94
N GLU A 39 -2.51 -17.69 10.15
CA GLU A 39 -1.77 -16.62 9.49
C GLU A 39 -2.65 -15.88 8.46
N ILE A 40 -3.53 -16.58 7.76
CA ILE A 40 -4.49 -15.95 6.85
C ILE A 40 -5.44 -15.05 7.62
N ASP A 41 -6.02 -15.52 8.73
CA ASP A 41 -6.90 -14.73 9.59
C ASP A 41 -6.19 -13.48 10.13
N ASP A 42 -4.94 -13.62 10.57
CA ASP A 42 -4.11 -12.51 11.04
C ASP A 42 -3.84 -11.49 9.93
N ILE A 43 -3.51 -11.93 8.72
CA ILE A 43 -3.32 -11.08 7.54
C ILE A 43 -4.60 -10.32 7.21
N ILE A 44 -5.74 -10.99 7.17
CA ILE A 44 -7.04 -10.37 6.92
C ILE A 44 -7.32 -9.28 7.95
N ALA A 45 -7.17 -9.60 9.24
CA ALA A 45 -7.41 -8.65 10.33
C ALA A 45 -6.48 -7.42 10.26
N MET A 46 -5.20 -7.63 9.97
CA MET A 46 -4.24 -6.55 9.78
C MET A 46 -4.56 -5.70 8.56
N THR A 47 -4.88 -6.34 7.42
CA THR A 47 -5.20 -5.63 6.17
C THR A 47 -6.42 -4.74 6.32
N LEU A 48 -7.46 -5.19 7.02
CA LEU A 48 -8.66 -4.38 7.28
C LEU A 48 -8.33 -3.16 8.15
N ARG A 49 -7.48 -3.29 9.18
CA ARG A 49 -7.03 -2.16 10.01
C ARG A 49 -6.19 -1.16 9.20
N ILE A 50 -5.31 -1.66 8.33
CA ILE A 50 -4.52 -0.84 7.42
C ILE A 50 -5.45 -0.08 6.47
N ASN A 51 -6.46 -0.76 5.91
CA ASN A 51 -7.45 -0.13 5.04
C ASN A 51 -8.18 1.02 5.73
N ASP A 52 -8.65 0.80 6.95
CA ASP A 52 -9.38 1.83 7.71
C ASP A 52 -8.48 3.05 8.00
N PHE A 53 -7.24 2.79 8.45
CA PHE A 53 -6.26 3.83 8.70
C PHE A 53 -5.93 4.64 7.45
N LEU A 54 -5.59 3.96 6.36
CA LEU A 54 -5.20 4.62 5.10
C LEU A 54 -6.35 5.39 4.46
N THR A 55 -7.56 4.82 4.51
CA THR A 55 -8.76 5.52 4.01
C THR A 55 -8.95 6.83 4.74
N GLY A 56 -8.82 6.84 6.06
CA GLY A 56 -8.90 8.06 6.87
C GLY A 56 -7.78 9.05 6.59
N LEU A 57 -6.54 8.55 6.51
CA LEU A 57 -5.35 9.37 6.22
C LEU A 57 -5.48 10.08 4.87
N PHE A 58 -5.79 9.34 3.81
CA PHE A 58 -5.91 9.92 2.47
C PHE A 58 -7.14 10.82 2.33
N ALA A 59 -8.26 10.47 2.96
CA ALA A 59 -9.45 11.34 2.96
C ALA A 59 -9.15 12.69 3.63
N GLY A 60 -8.38 12.72 4.71
CA GLY A 60 -7.89 13.95 5.34
C GLY A 60 -7.06 14.84 4.39
N ALA A 61 -6.38 14.23 3.44
CA ALA A 61 -5.60 14.90 2.39
C ALA A 61 -6.41 15.17 1.10
N GLN A 62 -7.73 15.00 1.11
CA GLN A 62 -8.61 15.13 -0.07
C GLN A 62 -8.22 14.17 -1.20
N ILE A 63 -7.77 12.98 -0.82
CA ILE A 63 -7.40 11.89 -1.73
C ILE A 63 -8.31 10.69 -1.45
N LYS A 64 -8.88 10.10 -2.50
CA LYS A 64 -9.64 8.86 -2.43
C LYS A 64 -8.68 7.67 -2.60
N LEU A 65 -8.59 6.83 -1.58
CA LEU A 65 -7.97 5.51 -1.71
C LEU A 65 -8.96 4.57 -2.40
N VAL A 66 -8.59 4.06 -3.57
CA VAL A 66 -9.43 3.14 -4.35
C VAL A 66 -9.12 1.70 -3.99
N ASP A 67 -7.86 1.34 -4.04
CA ASP A 67 -7.32 0.08 -3.60
C ASP A 67 -5.82 0.21 -3.27
N PHE A 68 -5.26 -0.82 -2.65
CA PHE A 68 -3.84 -0.91 -2.37
C PHE A 68 -3.39 -2.37 -2.31
N LYS A 69 -2.10 -2.60 -2.55
CA LYS A 69 -1.40 -3.87 -2.35
C LYS A 69 -0.47 -3.75 -1.15
N VAL A 70 -0.40 -4.79 -0.35
CA VAL A 70 0.58 -4.95 0.74
C VAL A 70 1.17 -6.34 0.71
N GLU A 71 2.35 -6.50 1.29
CA GLU A 71 3.03 -7.78 1.37
C GLU A 71 3.32 -8.13 2.83
N TYR A 72 3.11 -9.39 3.16
CA TYR A 72 3.32 -9.92 4.50
C TYR A 72 4.48 -10.92 4.51
N GLY A 73 5.19 -10.97 5.62
CA GLY A 73 6.28 -11.89 5.84
C GLY A 73 6.28 -12.46 7.26
N ARG A 74 7.09 -13.48 7.47
CA ARG A 74 7.36 -14.06 8.79
C ARG A 74 8.60 -13.45 9.39
N LEU A 75 8.47 -12.85 10.56
CA LEU A 75 9.59 -12.40 11.37
C LEU A 75 9.91 -13.47 12.41
N TYR A 76 11.15 -13.94 12.40
CA TYR A 76 11.65 -14.94 13.34
C TYR A 76 12.41 -14.24 14.46
N GLU A 77 11.93 -14.41 15.71
CA GLU A 77 12.54 -13.85 16.91
C GLU A 77 12.81 -15.01 17.90
N GLY A 78 13.97 -15.65 17.75
CA GLY A 78 14.28 -16.89 18.44
C GLY A 78 13.33 -18.02 18.01
N GLU A 79 12.58 -18.59 18.94
CA GLU A 79 11.56 -19.63 18.65
C GLU A 79 10.19 -19.04 18.28
N MET A 80 10.01 -17.75 18.40
CA MET A 80 8.76 -17.09 18.04
C MET A 80 8.75 -16.71 16.57
N VAL A 81 7.58 -16.89 15.95
CA VAL A 81 7.32 -16.46 14.57
C VAL A 81 6.12 -15.54 14.60
N ARG A 82 6.26 -14.37 13.99
CA ARG A 82 5.15 -13.41 13.85
C ARG A 82 4.93 -13.05 12.39
N THR A 83 3.67 -12.98 11.98
CA THR A 83 3.29 -12.38 10.72
C THR A 83 3.37 -10.85 10.84
N VAL A 84 4.09 -10.22 9.93
CA VAL A 84 4.29 -8.76 9.91
C VAL A 84 4.03 -8.20 8.52
N LEU A 85 3.61 -6.93 8.46
CA LEU A 85 3.64 -6.16 7.23
C LEU A 85 5.12 -5.99 6.84
N ALA A 86 5.50 -6.52 5.69
CA ALA A 86 6.90 -6.62 5.27
C ALA A 86 7.27 -5.61 4.19
N ASP A 87 6.33 -5.24 3.33
CA ASP A 87 6.58 -4.31 2.23
C ASP A 87 5.33 -3.46 1.93
N GLU A 88 5.54 -2.32 1.30
CA GLU A 88 4.57 -1.30 0.92
C GLU A 88 4.25 -0.39 2.13
N ILE A 89 3.75 0.80 1.97
CA ILE A 89 2.84 1.37 0.98
C ILE A 89 3.50 2.56 0.27
N SER A 90 3.19 2.69 -1.03
CA SER A 90 3.61 3.82 -1.84
C SER A 90 2.56 4.16 -2.90
N PRO A 91 2.66 5.29 -3.62
CA PRO A 91 1.80 5.56 -4.77
C PRO A 91 1.93 4.54 -5.91
N ASP A 92 2.95 3.67 -5.86
CA ASP A 92 3.11 2.56 -6.80
C ASP A 92 2.19 1.37 -6.51
N SER A 93 1.86 1.16 -5.24
CA SER A 93 1.05 0.04 -4.76
C SER A 93 -0.37 0.43 -4.37
N CYS A 94 -0.73 1.71 -4.50
CA CYS A 94 -2.07 2.24 -4.23
C CYS A 94 -2.67 2.86 -5.48
N ARG A 95 -4.01 2.80 -5.64
CA ARG A 95 -4.73 3.73 -6.50
C ARG A 95 -5.28 4.88 -5.69
N LEU A 96 -4.76 6.06 -6.01
CA LEU A 96 -5.03 7.32 -5.32
C LEU A 96 -5.64 8.31 -6.31
N TRP A 97 -6.85 8.78 -6.02
CA TRP A 97 -7.54 9.74 -6.88
C TRP A 97 -7.86 11.01 -6.12
N ASP A 98 -7.72 12.14 -6.78
CA ASP A 98 -8.20 13.42 -6.26
C ASP A 98 -9.70 13.35 -6.00
N MET A 99 -10.15 13.75 -4.81
CA MET A 99 -11.57 13.63 -4.43
C MET A 99 -12.47 14.60 -5.18
N ALA A 100 -11.95 15.75 -5.62
CA ALA A 100 -12.72 16.79 -6.29
C ALA A 100 -12.79 16.55 -7.81
N THR A 101 -11.67 16.16 -8.42
CA THR A 101 -11.54 16.05 -9.87
C THR A 101 -11.61 14.62 -10.39
N GLY A 102 -11.34 13.62 -9.54
CA GLY A 102 -11.16 12.22 -9.93
C GLY A 102 -9.84 11.96 -10.66
N GLU A 103 -8.93 12.93 -10.68
CA GLU A 103 -7.62 12.79 -11.31
C GLU A 103 -6.79 11.71 -10.59
N LYS A 104 -6.07 10.91 -11.37
CA LYS A 104 -5.20 9.85 -10.84
C LYS A 104 -3.89 10.45 -10.34
N LEU A 105 -3.54 10.13 -9.11
CA LEU A 105 -2.35 10.61 -8.41
C LEU A 105 -1.34 9.48 -8.12
N ASP A 106 -1.43 8.39 -8.84
CA ASP A 106 -0.72 7.13 -8.63
C ASP A 106 -0.04 6.61 -9.91
N LYS A 107 0.55 5.42 -9.82
CA LYS A 107 1.26 4.76 -10.92
C LYS A 107 0.40 4.50 -12.18
N ASP A 108 -0.92 4.55 -12.09
CA ASP A 108 -1.78 4.42 -13.27
C ASP A 108 -1.57 5.56 -14.25
N ARG A 109 -1.04 6.71 -13.83
CA ARG A 109 -0.59 7.75 -14.77
C ARG A 109 0.48 7.24 -15.73
N PHE A 110 1.44 6.46 -15.20
CA PHE A 110 2.47 5.82 -16.02
C PHE A 110 1.89 4.68 -16.87
N ARG A 111 1.12 3.79 -16.25
CA ARG A 111 0.54 2.61 -16.93
C ARG A 111 -0.39 2.99 -18.10
N ARG A 112 -1.01 4.17 -18.02
CA ARG A 112 -1.99 4.67 -18.99
C ARG A 112 -1.45 5.82 -19.84
N ASP A 113 -0.16 6.07 -19.78
CA ASP A 113 0.52 7.15 -20.54
C ASP A 113 -0.13 8.55 -20.36
N LEU A 114 -0.56 8.85 -19.13
CA LEU A 114 -1.21 10.13 -18.82
C LEU A 114 -0.21 11.25 -18.55
N GLY A 115 1.09 10.94 -18.44
CA GLY A 115 2.15 11.88 -18.09
C GLY A 115 2.05 12.42 -16.65
N GLY A 116 2.97 13.29 -16.25
CA GLY A 116 2.94 13.97 -14.97
C GLY A 116 3.02 13.06 -13.74
N VAL A 117 3.74 11.92 -13.80
CA VAL A 117 3.84 10.96 -12.70
C VAL A 117 4.57 11.58 -11.51
N THR A 118 5.70 12.25 -11.75
CA THR A 118 6.50 12.90 -10.70
C THR A 118 5.71 14.01 -10.02
N GLU A 119 4.98 14.80 -10.79
CA GLU A 119 4.12 15.87 -10.29
C GLU A 119 2.98 15.32 -9.44
N ALA A 120 2.35 14.22 -9.86
CA ALA A 120 1.30 13.56 -9.10
C ALA A 120 1.82 13.01 -7.76
N TYR A 121 3.00 12.39 -7.75
CA TYR A 121 3.61 11.90 -6.51
C TYR A 121 4.01 13.05 -5.58
N ALA A 122 4.54 14.14 -6.13
CA ALA A 122 4.84 15.35 -5.38
C ALA A 122 3.57 15.96 -4.78
N GLU A 123 2.45 15.95 -5.51
CA GLU A 123 1.15 16.42 -5.02
C GLU A 123 0.64 15.57 -3.84
N VAL A 124 0.75 14.24 -3.93
CA VAL A 124 0.42 13.36 -2.80
C VAL A 124 1.28 13.69 -1.58
N ALA A 125 2.60 13.81 -1.76
CA ALA A 125 3.53 14.14 -0.69
C ALA A 125 3.25 15.52 -0.07
N ARG A 126 2.89 16.51 -0.89
CA ARG A 126 2.52 17.85 -0.43
C ARG A 126 1.24 17.81 0.41
N ARG A 127 0.21 17.13 -0.06
CA ARG A 127 -1.08 17.01 0.66
C ARG A 127 -0.96 16.25 1.99
N LEU A 128 -0.04 15.31 2.05
CA LEU A 128 0.31 14.59 3.28
C LEU A 128 1.24 15.39 4.21
N GLY A 129 1.68 16.59 3.79
CA GLY A 129 2.57 17.44 4.58
C GLY A 129 4.03 16.96 4.64
N ILE A 130 4.41 16.02 3.75
CA ILE A 130 5.78 15.48 3.68
C ILE A 130 6.73 16.49 3.04
N ILE A 131 6.25 17.22 2.02
CA ILE A 131 7.00 18.31 1.38
C ILE A 131 6.25 19.62 1.53
N LYS A 132 6.98 20.72 1.71
CA LYS A 132 6.41 22.07 1.75
C LYS A 132 6.15 22.58 0.34
N GLU A 133 5.19 23.50 0.20
CA GLU A 133 4.96 24.19 -1.08
C GLU A 133 6.25 24.87 -1.56
N ALA A 134 6.44 24.90 -2.89
CA ALA A 134 7.61 25.48 -3.53
C ALA A 134 7.71 27.01 -3.30
N GLY A 135 8.18 27.37 -2.14
CA GLY A 135 8.71 28.65 -1.73
C GLY A 135 10.09 28.47 -1.10
N GLY A 136 10.58 27.23 -1.06
CA GLY A 136 11.86 26.82 -0.53
C GLY A 136 11.86 25.31 -0.37
N ALA A 137 12.38 24.60 -1.36
CA ALA A 137 12.49 23.14 -1.31
C ALA A 137 13.57 22.75 -0.28
N GLU A 138 13.15 22.50 0.95
CA GLU A 138 13.96 21.80 1.93
C GLU A 138 13.38 20.38 2.05
N ILE A 139 14.02 19.44 1.35
CA ILE A 139 13.78 18.02 1.54
C ILE A 139 14.20 17.70 2.97
N LEU A 140 13.26 17.33 3.82
CA LEU A 140 13.59 16.77 5.13
C LEU A 140 14.30 15.43 4.90
N SER A 141 15.65 15.47 4.88
CA SER A 141 16.43 14.24 4.94
C SER A 141 16.28 13.67 6.33
N PHE A 142 15.63 12.51 6.46
CA PHE A 142 15.76 11.69 7.65
C PHE A 142 17.17 11.12 7.65
N SER A 143 18.11 11.80 8.30
CA SER A 143 19.39 11.20 8.63
C SER A 143 19.14 10.06 9.59
N GLN A 144 19.49 8.85 9.16
CA GLN A 144 19.59 7.69 10.05
C GLN A 144 20.83 7.88 10.92
N ASP A 145 20.74 8.65 11.99
CA ASP A 145 21.69 8.54 13.07
C ASP A 145 21.40 7.23 13.81
N ARG A 146 22.11 6.17 13.41
CA ARG A 146 22.30 5.02 14.27
C ARG A 146 23.35 5.42 15.31
N PRO A 147 23.09 5.32 16.61
CA PRO A 147 24.15 5.33 17.58
C PRO A 147 25.03 4.09 17.34
N GLU A 148 26.30 4.31 17.13
CA GLU A 148 27.33 3.27 17.18
C GLU A 148 27.46 2.82 18.64
N GLU A 149 27.18 1.55 18.93
CA GLU A 149 27.75 0.78 20.02
C GLU A 149 28.19 -0.59 19.49
#